data_381236cd2847ee7d8c7a19d6d349e469
#
_entry.id   381236cd2847ee7d8c7a19d6d349e469
#
_cell.length_a   1.000
_cell.length_b   1.000
_cell.length_c   1.000
_cell.angle_alpha   90.00
_cell.angle_beta   90.00
_cell.angle_gamma   90.00
#
_symmetry.space_group_name_H-M   'P 1'
#
loop_
_entity.id
_entity.type
_entity.pdbx_description
1 polymer ?
#
loop_
_entity_poly.entity_id
_entity_poly.type
_entity_poly.pdbx_seq_one_letter_code
_entity_poly.pdbx_strand_id
1 'polypeptide(L)'
;MRFAWLLTVVLAGTAVHTQAAQDYSREYSQCMKFTYGDRSKTEKCIAKELKGQTKILKKSYKNYLKLNANNAAVVKNQHALFESRLDKQCGRIRAGNYTKIQQGQCALAMVIEQSNYYQSRSFGGKR
;
A
#
# COMPACT_ATOMS: atom_id res chain seq x y z
N MET A 1 -42.11 -41.22 -25.84
CA MET A 1 -41.64 -40.70 -24.53
C MET A 1 -40.22 -40.14 -24.74
N ARG A 2 -40.08 -38.83 -24.81
CA ARG A 2 -38.81 -38.18 -24.99
C ARG A 2 -38.43 -37.50 -23.70
N PHE A 3 -37.48 -38.08 -22.96
CA PHE A 3 -36.88 -37.47 -21.79
C PHE A 3 -35.89 -36.39 -22.21
N ALA A 4 -36.29 -35.16 -22.01
CA ALA A 4 -35.37 -34.00 -22.14
C ALA A 4 -34.53 -33.88 -20.86
N TRP A 5 -33.27 -34.20 -20.95
CA TRP A 5 -32.28 -33.92 -19.89
C TRP A 5 -31.91 -32.45 -19.93
N LEU A 6 -32.40 -31.70 -18.96
CA LEU A 6 -31.95 -30.33 -18.72
C LEU A 6 -30.63 -30.40 -17.94
N LEU A 7 -29.52 -30.16 -18.62
CA LEU A 7 -28.21 -29.92 -18.02
C LEU A 7 -28.19 -28.52 -17.43
N THR A 8 -28.39 -28.40 -16.14
CA THR A 8 -28.16 -27.19 -15.37
C THR A 8 -26.65 -27.05 -15.17
N VAL A 9 -26.02 -26.20 -15.94
CA VAL A 9 -24.64 -25.77 -15.72
C VAL A 9 -24.63 -24.80 -14.54
N VAL A 10 -24.21 -25.28 -13.37
CA VAL A 10 -23.92 -24.46 -12.21
C VAL A 10 -22.56 -23.80 -12.46
N LEU A 11 -22.56 -22.55 -12.88
CA LEU A 11 -21.40 -21.69 -12.88
C LEU A 11 -21.04 -21.39 -11.43
N ALA A 12 -20.14 -22.18 -10.84
CA ALA A 12 -19.50 -21.86 -9.58
C ALA A 12 -18.57 -20.68 -9.86
N GLY A 13 -19.06 -19.46 -9.59
CA GLY A 13 -18.27 -18.27 -9.58
C GLY A 13 -17.22 -18.38 -8.48
N THR A 14 -15.98 -18.70 -8.82
CA THR A 14 -14.85 -18.56 -7.92
C THR A 14 -14.66 -17.07 -7.65
N ALA A 15 -15.14 -16.60 -6.52
CA ALA A 15 -14.76 -15.29 -6.01
C ALA A 15 -13.24 -15.32 -5.77
N VAL A 16 -12.49 -14.74 -6.68
CA VAL A 16 -11.07 -14.49 -6.47
C VAL A 16 -11.01 -13.45 -5.34
N HIS A 17 -10.82 -13.92 -4.12
CA HIS A 17 -10.46 -13.06 -3.01
C HIS A 17 -9.03 -12.60 -3.29
N THR A 18 -8.89 -11.49 -4.01
CA THR A 18 -7.66 -10.72 -3.98
C THR A 18 -7.51 -10.28 -2.54
N GLN A 19 -6.66 -10.99 -1.79
CA GLN A 19 -6.24 -10.48 -0.50
C GLN A 19 -5.62 -9.13 -0.78
N ALA A 20 -6.32 -8.08 -0.38
CA ALA A 20 -5.76 -6.75 -0.39
C ALA A 20 -4.46 -6.85 0.42
N ALA A 21 -3.34 -6.64 -0.25
CA ALA A 21 -2.07 -6.39 0.39
C ALA A 21 -2.29 -5.29 1.43
N GLN A 22 -1.50 -5.26 2.46
CA GLN A 22 -1.64 -4.37 3.60
C GLN A 22 -2.24 -3.02 3.20
N ASP A 23 -3.39 -2.74 3.77
CA ASP A 23 -4.14 -1.52 3.58
C ASP A 23 -3.82 -0.52 4.69
N TYR A 24 -4.56 0.58 4.69
CA TYR A 24 -4.55 1.56 5.76
C TYR A 24 -4.84 0.91 7.12
N SER A 25 -4.30 1.50 8.19
CA SER A 25 -4.57 1.04 9.55
C SER A 25 -6.04 1.21 9.93
N ARG A 26 -6.48 0.44 10.91
CA ARG A 26 -7.82 0.57 11.49
C ARG A 26 -8.00 1.97 12.11
N GLU A 27 -6.98 2.47 12.78
CA GLU A 27 -6.94 3.79 13.38
C GLU A 27 -7.12 4.90 12.36
N TYR A 28 -6.50 4.77 11.18
CA TYR A 28 -6.69 5.72 10.08
C TYR A 28 -8.13 5.71 9.59
N SER A 29 -8.70 4.54 9.37
CA SER A 29 -10.09 4.40 8.93
C SER A 29 -11.07 5.03 9.92
N GLN A 30 -10.84 4.84 11.23
CA GLN A 30 -11.63 5.47 12.28
C GLN A 30 -11.42 6.98 12.32
N CYS A 31 -10.18 7.45 12.25
CA CYS A 31 -9.84 8.87 12.21
C CYS A 31 -10.58 9.58 11.08
N MET A 32 -10.54 9.01 9.87
CA MET A 32 -11.19 9.59 8.69
C MET A 32 -12.72 9.67 8.82
N LYS A 33 -13.36 8.71 9.49
CA LYS A 33 -14.81 8.74 9.74
C LYS A 33 -15.26 9.96 10.56
N PHE A 34 -14.41 10.46 11.43
CA PHE A 34 -14.72 11.58 12.33
C PHE A 34 -14.21 12.94 11.84
N THR A 35 -13.71 13.02 10.62
CA THR A 35 -13.28 14.31 10.05
C THR A 35 -14.46 15.17 9.61
N TYR A 36 -15.57 14.56 9.21
CA TYR A 36 -16.76 15.23 8.66
C TYR A 36 -16.44 16.26 7.57
N GLY A 37 -15.44 15.96 6.74
CA GLY A 37 -14.99 16.86 5.67
C GLY A 37 -14.10 18.02 6.16
N ASP A 38 -13.76 18.08 7.44
CA ASP A 38 -12.84 19.09 7.95
C ASP A 38 -11.43 18.84 7.42
N ARG A 39 -10.89 19.84 6.70
CA ARG A 39 -9.57 19.76 6.07
C ARG A 39 -8.44 19.54 7.08
N SER A 40 -8.43 20.29 8.17
CA SER A 40 -7.36 20.20 9.18
C SER A 40 -7.34 18.84 9.86
N LYS A 41 -8.51 18.31 10.21
CA LYS A 41 -8.65 16.96 10.78
C LYS A 41 -8.20 15.89 9.78
N THR A 42 -8.58 16.02 8.53
CA THR A 42 -8.16 15.11 7.44
C THR A 42 -6.65 15.10 7.28
N GLU A 43 -6.01 16.27 7.22
CA GLU A 43 -4.55 16.40 7.15
C GLU A 43 -3.85 15.70 8.33
N LYS A 44 -4.38 15.85 9.55
CA LYS A 44 -3.84 15.19 10.75
C LYS A 44 -3.96 13.68 10.70
N CYS A 45 -5.12 13.16 10.26
CA CYS A 45 -5.31 11.71 10.08
C CYS A 45 -4.31 11.12 9.08
N ILE A 46 -4.12 11.78 7.95
CA ILE A 46 -3.18 11.38 6.89
C ILE A 46 -1.73 11.43 7.41
N ALA A 47 -1.35 12.51 8.08
CA ALA A 47 0.01 12.66 8.62
C ALA A 47 0.35 11.58 9.64
N LYS A 48 -0.59 11.23 10.52
CA LYS A 48 -0.42 10.17 11.52
C LYS A 48 -0.26 8.80 10.85
N GLU A 49 -1.10 8.51 9.88
CA GLU A 49 -1.03 7.26 9.12
C GLU A 49 0.28 7.15 8.34
N LEU A 50 0.69 8.22 7.66
CA LEU A 50 1.94 8.25 6.90
C LEU A 50 3.16 7.99 7.79
N LYS A 51 3.17 8.57 9.00
CA LYS A 51 4.21 8.29 10.00
C LYS A 51 4.26 6.81 10.39
N GLY A 52 3.11 6.19 10.62
CA GLY A 52 3.00 4.76 10.93
C GLY A 52 3.46 3.87 9.77
N GLN A 53 2.98 4.14 8.58
CA GLN A 53 3.32 3.38 7.36
C GLN A 53 4.81 3.53 6.99
N THR A 54 5.40 4.69 7.22
CA THR A 54 6.84 4.90 7.02
C THR A 54 7.69 4.06 7.97
N LYS A 55 7.25 3.86 9.21
CA LYS A 55 7.92 2.95 10.15
C LYS A 55 7.86 1.49 9.67
N ILE A 56 6.72 1.08 9.15
CA ILE A 56 6.53 -0.25 8.57
C ILE A 56 7.44 -0.43 7.35
N LEU A 57 7.50 0.56 6.47
CA LEU A 57 8.40 0.56 5.31
C LEU A 57 9.86 0.38 5.71
N LYS A 58 10.34 1.14 6.70
CA LYS A 58 11.72 1.03 7.20
C LYS A 58 12.03 -0.37 7.71
N LYS A 59 11.12 -0.96 8.47
CA LYS A 59 11.27 -2.32 9.00
C LYS A 59 11.30 -3.35 7.87
N SER A 60 10.37 -3.25 6.94
CA SER A 60 10.27 -4.14 5.77
C SER A 60 11.50 -4.05 4.88
N TYR A 61 12.01 -2.85 4.63
CA TYR A 61 13.24 -2.63 3.89
C TYR A 61 14.46 -3.26 4.58
N LYS A 62 14.61 -3.04 5.89
CA LYS A 62 15.72 -3.65 6.66
C LYS A 62 15.70 -5.18 6.59
N ASN A 63 14.52 -5.79 6.71
CA ASN A 63 14.37 -7.23 6.60
C ASN A 63 14.72 -7.72 5.19
N TYR A 64 14.21 -7.06 4.18
CA TYR A 64 14.49 -7.38 2.79
C TYR A 64 16.00 -7.26 2.47
N LEU A 65 16.65 -6.21 2.96
CA LEU A 65 18.09 -6.00 2.81
C LEU A 65 18.91 -7.13 3.45
N LYS A 66 18.54 -7.57 4.66
CA LYS A 66 19.20 -8.70 5.34
C LYS A 66 19.07 -10.00 4.55
N LEU A 67 17.90 -10.27 3.99
CA LEU A 67 17.65 -11.48 3.19
C LEU A 67 18.35 -11.46 1.84
N ASN A 68 18.78 -10.29 1.38
CA ASN A 68 19.47 -10.08 0.11
C ASN A 68 20.88 -9.51 0.33
N ALA A 69 21.56 -9.97 1.35
CA ALA A 69 22.88 -9.45 1.73
C ALA A 69 23.91 -9.52 0.58
N ASN A 70 23.85 -10.57 -0.25
CA ASN A 70 24.73 -10.71 -1.43
C ASN A 70 24.47 -9.66 -2.52
N ASN A 71 23.29 -9.04 -2.53
CA ASN A 71 22.88 -8.01 -3.47
C ASN A 71 22.56 -6.68 -2.77
N ALA A 72 23.16 -6.43 -1.62
CA ALA A 72 22.86 -5.27 -0.78
C ALA A 72 22.97 -3.93 -1.52
N ALA A 73 23.97 -3.77 -2.38
CA ALA A 73 24.16 -2.55 -3.16
C ALA A 73 22.98 -2.30 -4.13
N VAL A 74 22.48 -3.36 -4.78
CA VAL A 74 21.32 -3.27 -5.68
C VAL A 74 20.07 -2.90 -4.91
N VAL A 75 19.83 -3.55 -3.76
CA VAL A 75 18.66 -3.27 -2.90
C VAL A 75 18.67 -1.83 -2.40
N LYS A 76 19.83 -1.34 -1.94
CA LYS A 76 19.99 0.06 -1.50
C LYS A 76 19.72 1.04 -2.63
N ASN A 77 20.23 0.77 -3.83
CA ASN A 77 19.99 1.63 -4.99
C ASN A 77 18.50 1.65 -5.38
N GLN A 78 17.85 0.51 -5.40
CA GLN A 78 16.40 0.41 -5.68
C GLN A 78 15.58 1.19 -4.65
N HIS A 79 15.95 1.13 -3.37
CA HIS A 79 15.28 1.91 -2.32
C HIS A 79 15.48 3.41 -2.51
N ALA A 80 16.69 3.85 -2.82
CA ALA A 80 16.99 5.25 -3.12
C ALA A 80 16.20 5.76 -4.33
N LEU A 81 16.03 4.93 -5.37
CA LEU A 81 15.18 5.25 -6.52
C LEU A 81 13.71 5.39 -6.13
N PHE A 82 13.24 4.54 -5.22
CA PHE A 82 11.88 4.67 -4.67
C PHE A 82 11.70 6.01 -3.94
N GLU A 83 12.61 6.37 -3.04
CA GLU A 83 12.57 7.65 -2.32
C GLU A 83 12.58 8.85 -3.28
N SER A 84 13.40 8.80 -4.32
CA SER A 84 13.44 9.84 -5.36
C SER A 84 12.11 9.93 -6.13
N ARG A 85 11.48 8.81 -6.46
CA ARG A 85 10.16 8.79 -7.12
C ARG A 85 9.07 9.34 -6.20
N LEU A 86 9.09 8.96 -4.93
CA LEU A 86 8.14 9.46 -3.93
C LEU A 86 8.18 10.99 -3.85
N ASP A 87 9.38 11.55 -3.73
CA ASP A 87 9.57 13.01 -3.70
C ASP A 87 9.10 13.68 -4.99
N LYS A 88 9.49 13.16 -6.14
CA LYS A 88 9.13 13.72 -7.45
C LYS A 88 7.65 13.63 -7.75
N GLN A 89 7.01 12.52 -7.44
CA GLN A 89 5.60 12.31 -7.78
C GLN A 89 4.66 13.01 -6.79
N CYS A 90 4.92 12.86 -5.51
CA CYS A 90 4.04 13.37 -4.47
C CYS A 90 4.39 14.80 -4.05
N GLY A 91 5.67 15.12 -3.95
CA GLY A 91 6.13 16.45 -3.56
C GLY A 91 5.84 17.54 -4.58
N ARG A 92 5.65 17.19 -5.85
CA ARG A 92 5.33 18.15 -6.94
C ARG A 92 3.84 18.48 -7.07
N ILE A 93 2.97 17.75 -6.38
CA ILE A 93 1.54 18.04 -6.39
C ILE A 93 1.33 19.42 -5.77
N ARG A 94 0.77 20.34 -6.54
CA ARG A 94 0.43 21.70 -6.12
C ARG A 94 -0.99 22.02 -6.58
N ALA A 95 -1.96 21.73 -5.73
CA ALA A 95 -3.36 21.82 -6.08
C ALA A 95 -4.16 22.63 -5.03
N GLY A 96 -3.89 23.92 -4.90
CA GLY A 96 -4.69 24.83 -4.11
C GLY A 96 -4.79 24.47 -2.64
N ASN A 97 -5.98 24.61 -2.04
CA ASN A 97 -6.21 24.46 -0.60
C ASN A 97 -6.09 23.02 -0.06
N TYR A 98 -6.08 22.02 -0.94
CA TYR A 98 -6.02 20.59 -0.58
C TYR A 98 -4.67 19.95 -0.89
N THR A 99 -3.65 20.75 -1.16
CA THR A 99 -2.32 20.25 -1.55
C THR A 99 -1.75 19.25 -0.55
N LYS A 100 -1.81 19.53 0.74
CA LYS A 100 -1.29 18.64 1.78
C LYS A 100 -2.03 17.30 1.83
N ILE A 101 -3.34 17.32 1.66
CA ILE A 101 -4.16 16.09 1.59
C ILE A 101 -3.74 15.26 0.38
N GLN A 102 -3.64 15.87 -0.78
CA GLN A 102 -3.28 15.18 -2.03
C GLN A 102 -1.85 14.63 -1.99
N GLN A 103 -0.89 15.41 -1.49
CA GLN A 103 0.49 14.95 -1.29
C GLN A 103 0.55 13.79 -0.30
N GLY A 104 -0.17 13.88 0.81
CA GLY A 104 -0.22 12.85 1.83
C GLY A 104 -0.86 11.55 1.33
N GLN A 105 -1.96 11.64 0.60
CA GLN A 105 -2.61 10.46 -0.01
C GLN A 105 -1.72 9.80 -1.06
N CYS A 106 -1.05 10.59 -1.90
CA CYS A 106 -0.07 10.10 -2.86
C CYS A 106 1.06 9.35 -2.14
N ALA A 107 1.65 9.95 -1.11
CA ALA A 107 2.73 9.34 -0.34
C ALA A 107 2.29 8.06 0.37
N LEU A 108 1.09 8.03 0.96
CA LEU A 108 0.53 6.83 1.60
C LEU A 108 0.42 5.66 0.62
N ALA A 109 -0.14 5.90 -0.55
CA ALA A 109 -0.28 4.85 -1.56
C ALA A 109 1.09 4.27 -1.95
N MET A 110 2.07 5.10 -2.22
CA MET A 110 3.41 4.66 -2.61
C MET A 110 4.16 3.95 -1.48
N VAL A 111 4.06 4.46 -0.25
CA VAL A 111 4.72 3.85 0.92
C VAL A 111 4.15 2.48 1.24
N ILE A 112 2.82 2.33 1.20
CA ILE A 112 2.14 1.05 1.42
C ILE A 112 2.52 0.05 0.33
N GLU A 113 2.49 0.45 -0.93
CA GLU A 113 2.86 -0.40 -2.06
C GLU A 113 4.31 -0.88 -1.93
N GLN A 114 5.25 0.00 -1.59
CA GLN A 114 6.65 -0.35 -1.42
C GLN A 114 6.88 -1.27 -0.22
N SER A 115 6.18 -1.06 0.88
CA SER A 115 6.22 -1.95 2.05
C SER A 115 5.75 -3.36 1.67
N ASN A 116 4.65 -3.45 0.94
CA ASN A 116 4.10 -4.72 0.44
C ASN A 116 5.06 -5.44 -0.50
N TYR A 117 5.74 -4.69 -1.36
CA TYR A 117 6.78 -5.22 -2.24
C TYR A 117 7.90 -5.92 -1.43
N TYR A 118 8.42 -5.26 -0.39
CA TYR A 118 9.46 -5.85 0.45
C TYR A 118 8.94 -7.04 1.27
N GLN A 119 7.75 -6.93 1.84
CA GLN A 119 7.16 -8.00 2.65
C GLN A 119 6.90 -9.26 1.83
N SER A 120 6.27 -9.14 0.67
CA SER A 120 5.95 -10.28 -0.19
C SER A 120 7.19 -11.05 -0.63
N ARG A 121 8.29 -10.35 -0.89
CA ARG A 121 9.57 -10.96 -1.28
C ARG A 121 10.38 -11.48 -0.11
N SER A 122 10.14 -10.99 1.10
CA SER A 122 10.77 -11.50 2.31
C SER A 122 10.21 -12.85 2.74
N PHE A 123 8.93 -13.11 2.49
CA PHE A 123 8.30 -14.41 2.80
C PHE A 123 8.62 -15.51 1.78
N GLY A 124 8.97 -15.16 0.55
CA GLY A 124 9.33 -16.11 -0.51
C GLY A 124 10.77 -16.66 -0.44
N GLY A 125 11.60 -16.16 0.45
CA GLY A 125 13.03 -16.47 0.54
C GLY A 125 13.41 -17.72 1.35
N LYS A 126 12.43 -18.42 1.91
CA LYS A 126 12.68 -19.70 2.58
C LYS A 126 12.28 -20.87 1.66
N ARG A 127 13.12 -21.19 0.75
CA ARG A 127 13.15 -22.52 0.13
C ARG A 127 14.51 -23.14 0.32
#